data_c0285b1d83e756b72451f344d430c3f1
#
_entry.id   c0285b1d83e756b72451f344d430c3f1
#
_cell.length_a   1.000
_cell.length_b   1.000
_cell.length_c   1.000
_cell.angle_alpha   90.00
_cell.angle_beta   90.00
_cell.angle_gamma   90.00
#
_symmetry.space_group_name_H-M   'P 1'
#
loop_
_entity.id
_entity.type
_entity.pdbx_description
1 polymer ?
#
loop_
_entity_poly.entity_id
_entity_poly.type
_entity_poly.pdbx_seq_one_letter_code
_entity_poly.pdbx_strand_id
1 'polypeptide(L)'
;MSGERLKRGFPSSMERAQTKYCAGCGHGVIHRIMGEIVDELGCADRVVLLNPVGCSIWANLYFKFDSVQAAHGRTPAAATGVKRALPDHLVICYQGDGDLAAIGTAESVHAANRGEKFTTIYVNNAIYGMTGGQMAPTTLIGQKATTAPRGRQAEGAGEPIAVLEMLAALKGTRYLARGAVNTPANIRKTKQYMKRAFELQLAGKGFTMVEVLSQCPTNWGMSPAESVDWVGEAMVPVFPLGVIKDEEAKA
;
A
#
# COMPACT_ATOMS: atom_id res chain seq x y z
N MET A 1 -11.43 20.81 28.05
CA MET A 1 -10.86 19.66 27.29
C MET A 1 -9.39 19.92 27.09
N SER A 2 -8.54 19.29 27.92
CA SER A 2 -7.09 19.41 27.88
C SER A 2 -6.58 18.75 26.61
N GLY A 3 -6.12 19.55 25.65
CA GLY A 3 -5.44 19.06 24.47
C GLY A 3 -4.10 18.42 24.84
N GLU A 4 -4.11 17.13 25.06
CA GLU A 4 -2.90 16.35 25.18
C GLU A 4 -2.13 16.47 23.88
N ARG A 5 -1.03 17.25 23.86
CA ARG A 5 -0.09 17.26 22.75
C ARG A 5 0.44 15.85 22.63
N LEU A 6 0.00 15.12 21.59
CA LEU A 6 0.60 13.85 21.20
C LEU A 6 2.13 14.03 21.20
N LYS A 7 2.82 13.40 22.14
CA LYS A 7 4.28 13.35 22.14
C LYS A 7 4.67 12.75 20.79
N ARG A 8 5.26 13.54 19.89
CA ARG A 8 5.79 13.12 18.59
C ARG A 8 7.02 12.23 18.79
N GLY A 9 6.80 11.09 19.43
CA GLY A 9 7.77 10.03 19.57
C GLY A 9 7.88 9.17 18.32
N PHE A 10 8.88 8.32 18.27
CA PHE A 10 8.93 7.20 17.32
C PHE A 10 7.89 6.17 17.75
N PRO A 11 7.10 5.55 16.83
CA PRO A 11 6.07 4.58 17.18
C PRO A 11 6.63 3.43 18.02
N SER A 12 5.91 3.05 19.07
CA SER A 12 6.34 1.99 19.99
C SER A 12 6.31 0.61 19.32
N SER A 13 5.43 0.42 18.36
CA SER A 13 5.29 -0.77 17.53
C SER A 13 6.35 -0.92 16.42
N MET A 14 7.26 0.05 16.30
CA MET A 14 8.33 0.01 15.30
C MET A 14 9.71 -0.21 15.90
N GLU A 15 10.59 -0.87 15.13
CA GLU A 15 12.01 -1.01 15.42
C GLU A 15 12.83 0.16 14.87
N ARG A 16 13.87 0.59 15.62
CA ARG A 16 14.85 1.58 15.18
C ARG A 16 15.97 0.91 14.39
N ALA A 17 15.61 0.34 13.23
CA ALA A 17 16.58 -0.31 12.35
C ALA A 17 17.12 0.68 11.30
N GLN A 18 18.35 0.43 10.85
CA GLN A 18 18.93 1.15 9.71
C GLN A 18 18.08 0.86 8.46
N THR A 19 17.75 1.91 7.72
CA THR A 19 16.94 1.76 6.50
C THR A 19 17.66 0.94 5.43
N LYS A 20 16.91 0.05 4.79
CA LYS A 20 17.31 -0.69 3.58
C LYS A 20 16.75 -0.06 2.31
N TYR A 21 15.90 0.96 2.46
CA TYR A 21 15.32 1.68 1.33
C TYR A 21 16.27 2.74 0.78
N CYS A 22 16.11 3.03 -0.52
CA CYS A 22 16.84 4.09 -1.20
C CYS A 22 16.53 5.46 -0.58
N ALA A 23 17.46 6.41 -0.74
CA ALA A 23 17.24 7.80 -0.30
C ALA A 23 16.01 8.41 -1.01
N GLY A 24 15.08 8.98 -0.23
CA GLY A 24 13.84 9.56 -0.74
C GLY A 24 12.73 8.56 -1.07
N CYS A 25 12.94 7.26 -0.88
CA CYS A 25 11.89 6.25 -1.09
C CYS A 25 10.73 6.44 -0.11
N GLY A 26 9.48 6.33 -0.61
CA GLY A 26 8.29 6.56 0.20
C GLY A 26 7.94 5.46 1.20
N HIS A 27 8.51 4.27 1.10
CA HIS A 27 8.22 3.15 2.02
C HIS A 27 8.40 3.53 3.50
N GLY A 28 9.46 4.27 3.85
CA GLY A 28 9.72 4.69 5.23
C GLY A 28 8.61 5.57 5.81
N VAL A 29 8.03 6.45 5.00
CA VAL A 29 6.88 7.29 5.39
C VAL A 29 5.64 6.42 5.60
N ILE A 30 5.39 5.46 4.72
CA ILE A 30 4.25 4.54 4.81
C ILE A 30 4.36 3.69 6.09
N HIS A 31 5.54 3.15 6.38
CA HIS A 31 5.78 2.40 7.63
C HIS A 31 5.51 3.26 8.86
N ARG A 32 5.99 4.52 8.86
CA ARG A 32 5.73 5.44 9.95
C ARG A 32 4.24 5.66 10.18
N ILE A 33 3.46 5.84 9.10
CA ILE A 33 2.01 5.96 9.17
C ILE A 33 1.39 4.71 9.79
N MET A 34 1.77 3.52 9.32
CA MET A 34 1.25 2.25 9.82
C MET A 34 1.54 2.07 11.31
N GLY A 35 2.78 2.30 11.74
CA GLY A 35 3.17 2.19 13.15
C GLY A 35 2.39 3.16 14.05
N GLU A 36 2.22 4.42 13.62
CA GLU A 36 1.42 5.38 14.35
C GLU A 36 -0.04 4.96 14.51
N ILE A 37 -0.64 4.39 13.45
CA ILE A 37 -2.04 3.91 13.50
C ILE A 37 -2.16 2.70 14.44
N VAL A 38 -1.24 1.75 14.37
CA VAL A 38 -1.24 0.56 15.24
C VAL A 38 -1.12 0.97 16.71
N ASP A 39 -0.22 1.93 17.03
CA ASP A 39 -0.09 2.48 18.38
C ASP A 39 -1.36 3.23 18.83
N GLU A 40 -1.97 4.03 17.96
CA GLU A 40 -3.23 4.74 18.25
C GLU A 40 -4.41 3.79 18.49
N LEU A 41 -4.44 2.66 17.80
CA LEU A 41 -5.49 1.64 17.97
C LEU A 41 -5.21 0.69 19.14
N GLY A 42 -4.00 0.73 19.71
CA GLY A 42 -3.60 -0.11 20.84
C GLY A 42 -3.67 -1.60 20.53
N CYS A 43 -3.34 -2.01 19.31
CA CYS A 43 -3.53 -3.39 18.85
C CYS A 43 -2.25 -4.08 18.37
N ALA A 44 -1.07 -3.58 18.76
CA ALA A 44 0.22 -4.09 18.29
C ALA A 44 0.43 -5.60 18.58
N ASP A 45 -0.11 -6.10 19.66
CA ASP A 45 -0.11 -7.51 20.08
C ASP A 45 -1.00 -8.42 19.22
N ARG A 46 -1.85 -7.83 18.39
CA ARG A 46 -2.79 -8.54 17.51
C ARG A 46 -2.62 -8.17 16.04
N VAL A 47 -1.44 -7.72 15.65
CA VAL A 47 -1.13 -7.45 14.24
C VAL A 47 -0.37 -8.61 13.63
N VAL A 48 -0.80 -9.05 12.44
CA VAL A 48 -0.02 -9.93 11.58
C VAL A 48 0.20 -9.24 10.24
N LEU A 49 1.47 -8.94 9.94
CA LEU A 49 1.88 -8.33 8.69
C LEU A 49 2.27 -9.41 7.68
N LEU A 50 1.66 -9.41 6.51
CA LEU A 50 2.06 -10.28 5.41
C LEU A 50 2.85 -9.49 4.38
N ASN A 51 4.10 -9.94 4.16
CA ASN A 51 5.03 -9.34 3.22
C ASN A 51 5.25 -10.27 2.04
N PRO A 52 5.15 -9.79 0.79
CA PRO A 52 5.50 -10.57 -0.40
C PRO A 52 6.98 -10.42 -0.77
N VAL A 53 7.32 -10.74 -2.00
CA VAL A 53 8.62 -10.44 -2.61
C VAL A 53 8.59 -9.05 -3.26
N GLY A 54 9.71 -8.34 -3.24
CA GLY A 54 9.88 -6.96 -3.70
C GLY A 54 10.30 -6.04 -2.57
N CYS A 55 10.35 -4.72 -2.78
CA CYS A 55 10.77 -3.75 -1.76
C CYS A 55 9.94 -3.82 -0.47
N SER A 56 8.70 -4.23 -0.55
CA SER A 56 7.80 -4.42 0.60
C SER A 56 8.25 -5.51 1.58
N ILE A 57 9.12 -6.45 1.17
CA ILE A 57 9.64 -7.50 2.06
C ILE A 57 10.38 -6.92 3.27
N TRP A 58 11.08 -5.80 3.08
CA TRP A 58 11.84 -5.17 4.16
C TRP A 58 11.00 -4.64 5.32
N ALA A 59 9.67 -4.59 5.17
CA ALA A 59 8.76 -4.14 6.23
C ALA A 59 8.92 -4.96 7.51
N ASN A 60 9.22 -6.27 7.41
CA ASN A 60 9.46 -7.14 8.56
C ASN A 60 10.60 -6.69 9.48
N LEU A 61 11.54 -5.87 8.98
CA LEU A 61 12.67 -5.36 9.76
C LEU A 61 12.31 -4.14 10.63
N TYR A 62 11.16 -3.51 10.37
CA TYR A 62 10.81 -2.22 10.96
C TYR A 62 9.64 -2.27 11.92
N PHE A 63 9.00 -3.42 12.08
CA PHE A 63 7.88 -3.60 12.99
C PHE A 63 8.17 -4.67 14.04
N LYS A 64 7.59 -4.50 15.24
CA LYS A 64 7.72 -5.43 16.37
C LYS A 64 6.60 -6.45 16.44
N PHE A 65 5.59 -6.32 15.60
CA PHE A 65 4.50 -7.29 15.53
C PHE A 65 4.82 -8.45 14.59
N ASP A 66 4.05 -9.52 14.69
CA ASP A 66 4.27 -10.73 13.92
C ASP A 66 4.19 -10.49 12.42
N SER A 67 5.05 -11.20 11.68
CA SER A 67 5.05 -11.14 10.22
C SER A 67 5.17 -12.51 9.56
N VAL A 68 4.52 -12.66 8.43
CA VAL A 68 4.59 -13.84 7.56
C VAL A 68 5.05 -13.44 6.18
N GLN A 69 6.11 -14.06 5.69
CA GLN A 69 6.55 -13.88 4.32
C GLN A 69 5.77 -14.83 3.40
N ALA A 70 5.09 -14.27 2.41
CA ALA A 70 4.42 -15.02 1.37
C ALA A 70 5.25 -15.04 0.07
N ALA A 71 5.01 -16.02 -0.79
CA ALA A 71 5.54 -16.02 -2.15
C ALA A 71 5.00 -14.82 -2.94
N HIS A 72 5.74 -14.39 -3.98
CA HIS A 72 5.39 -13.24 -4.82
C HIS A 72 3.96 -13.37 -5.36
N GLY A 73 3.14 -12.34 -5.13
CA GLY A 73 1.73 -12.26 -5.50
C GLY A 73 0.76 -13.08 -4.65
N ARG A 74 1.24 -13.86 -3.67
CA ARG A 74 0.40 -14.81 -2.90
C ARG A 74 -0.06 -14.27 -1.54
N THR A 75 0.29 -13.04 -1.23
CA THR A 75 -0.04 -12.41 0.06
C THR A 75 -1.54 -12.45 0.38
N PRO A 76 -2.48 -12.13 -0.54
CA PRO A 76 -3.91 -12.19 -0.22
C PRO A 76 -4.43 -13.62 0.03
N ALA A 77 -3.82 -14.63 -0.62
CA ALA A 77 -4.16 -16.03 -0.36
C ALA A 77 -3.70 -16.46 1.05
N ALA A 78 -2.46 -16.12 1.41
CA ALA A 78 -1.94 -16.39 2.76
C ALA A 78 -2.73 -15.64 3.83
N ALA A 79 -3.06 -14.36 3.59
CA ALA A 79 -3.87 -13.54 4.49
C ALA A 79 -5.27 -14.11 4.72
N THR A 80 -5.88 -14.70 3.70
CA THR A 80 -7.16 -15.42 3.84
C THR A 80 -7.05 -16.53 4.90
N GLY A 81 -6.00 -17.35 4.84
CA GLY A 81 -5.75 -18.41 5.82
C GLY A 81 -5.47 -17.86 7.22
N VAL A 82 -4.56 -16.90 7.32
CA VAL A 82 -4.20 -16.26 8.61
C VAL A 82 -5.43 -15.62 9.26
N LYS A 83 -6.21 -14.83 8.50
CA LYS A 83 -7.40 -14.16 9.05
C LYS A 83 -8.48 -15.12 9.52
N ARG A 84 -8.64 -16.26 8.86
CA ARG A 84 -9.58 -17.30 9.28
C ARG A 84 -9.12 -18.03 10.54
N ALA A 85 -7.81 -18.23 10.70
CA ALA A 85 -7.22 -18.82 11.90
C ALA A 85 -7.20 -17.84 13.09
N LEU A 86 -7.03 -16.55 12.81
CA LEU A 86 -6.90 -15.46 13.80
C LEU A 86 -7.95 -14.35 13.52
N PRO A 87 -9.25 -14.64 13.77
CA PRO A 87 -10.34 -13.74 13.36
C PRO A 87 -10.30 -12.36 14.02
N ASP A 88 -9.72 -12.23 15.22
CA ASP A 88 -9.67 -10.98 15.99
C ASP A 88 -8.41 -10.16 15.73
N HIS A 89 -7.48 -10.68 14.89
CA HIS A 89 -6.24 -9.98 14.56
C HIS A 89 -6.42 -8.96 13.42
N LEU A 90 -5.64 -7.89 13.50
CA LEU A 90 -5.44 -6.97 12.37
C LEU A 90 -4.46 -7.60 11.39
N VAL A 91 -4.96 -8.13 10.29
CA VAL A 91 -4.15 -8.77 9.24
C VAL A 91 -3.92 -7.78 8.11
N ILE A 92 -2.66 -7.44 7.86
CA ILE A 92 -2.26 -6.43 6.88
C ILE A 92 -1.44 -7.09 5.77
N CYS A 93 -1.88 -7.00 4.53
CA CYS A 93 -1.06 -7.26 3.35
C CYS A 93 -0.34 -5.99 2.95
N TYR A 94 0.99 -6.02 2.85
CA TYR A 94 1.79 -4.88 2.43
C TYR A 94 2.47 -5.18 1.09
N GLN A 95 1.88 -4.73 -0.03
CA GLN A 95 2.23 -5.16 -1.38
C GLN A 95 2.65 -3.99 -2.27
N GLY A 96 3.65 -4.23 -3.13
CA GLY A 96 3.99 -3.33 -4.23
C GLY A 96 3.09 -3.57 -5.47
N ASP A 97 3.15 -2.65 -6.43
CA ASP A 97 2.36 -2.69 -7.66
C ASP A 97 2.69 -3.88 -8.56
N GLY A 98 3.96 -4.20 -8.72
CA GLY A 98 4.38 -5.39 -9.46
C GLY A 98 3.98 -6.70 -8.78
N ASP A 99 3.86 -6.72 -7.47
CA ASP A 99 3.39 -7.87 -6.71
C ASP A 99 1.87 -8.04 -6.84
N LEU A 100 1.11 -7.00 -6.55
CA LEU A 100 -0.35 -7.05 -6.49
C LEU A 100 -0.99 -7.04 -7.88
N ALA A 101 -0.58 -6.09 -8.74
CA ALA A 101 -1.25 -5.84 -10.00
C ALA A 101 -0.71 -6.66 -11.18
N ALA A 102 0.36 -7.45 -10.97
CA ALA A 102 0.87 -8.42 -11.94
C ALA A 102 0.56 -9.84 -11.48
N ILE A 103 1.50 -10.49 -10.81
CA ILE A 103 1.40 -11.91 -10.46
C ILE A 103 0.32 -12.20 -9.40
N GLY A 104 -0.06 -11.22 -8.57
CA GLY A 104 -1.05 -11.33 -7.49
C GLY A 104 -2.45 -10.85 -7.84
N THR A 105 -2.74 -10.53 -9.10
CA THR A 105 -4.04 -9.97 -9.51
C THR A 105 -5.20 -10.90 -9.18
N ALA A 106 -5.08 -12.18 -9.51
CA ALA A 106 -6.14 -13.18 -9.27
C ALA A 106 -6.43 -13.33 -7.77
N GLU A 107 -5.39 -13.42 -6.95
CA GLU A 107 -5.52 -13.55 -5.48
C GLU A 107 -6.22 -12.33 -4.88
N SER A 108 -5.85 -11.13 -5.33
CA SER A 108 -6.46 -9.87 -4.90
C SER A 108 -7.93 -9.78 -5.29
N VAL A 109 -8.26 -10.09 -6.55
CA VAL A 109 -9.64 -10.11 -7.05
C VAL A 109 -10.49 -11.11 -6.28
N HIS A 110 -10.02 -12.34 -6.09
CA HIS A 110 -10.78 -13.37 -5.39
C HIS A 110 -10.94 -13.08 -3.89
N ALA A 111 -9.94 -12.53 -3.22
CA ALA A 111 -10.05 -12.10 -1.83
C ALA A 111 -11.07 -10.96 -1.68
N ALA A 112 -11.00 -9.96 -2.55
CA ALA A 112 -11.94 -8.85 -2.59
C ALA A 112 -13.36 -9.31 -2.88
N ASN A 113 -13.54 -10.21 -3.86
CA ASN A 113 -14.86 -10.75 -4.21
C ASN A 113 -15.52 -11.53 -3.06
N ARG A 114 -14.73 -12.32 -2.33
CA ARG A 114 -15.21 -13.05 -1.14
C ARG A 114 -15.45 -12.14 0.07
N GLY A 115 -15.01 -10.87 0.03
CA GLY A 115 -15.11 -9.96 1.17
C GLY A 115 -14.25 -10.40 2.36
N GLU A 116 -13.05 -10.95 2.10
CA GLU A 116 -12.12 -11.38 3.14
C GLU A 116 -11.78 -10.22 4.08
N LYS A 117 -11.79 -10.49 5.38
CA LYS A 117 -11.71 -9.45 6.41
C LYS A 117 -10.27 -9.07 6.75
N PHE A 118 -9.48 -8.70 5.76
CA PHE A 118 -8.14 -8.15 5.94
C PHE A 118 -7.95 -6.85 5.14
N THR A 119 -6.90 -6.10 5.46
CA THR A 119 -6.57 -4.85 4.78
C THR A 119 -5.35 -5.02 3.91
N THR A 120 -5.39 -4.54 2.68
CA THR A 120 -4.21 -4.41 1.82
C THR A 120 -3.74 -2.95 1.78
N ILE A 121 -2.48 -2.73 2.13
CA ILE A 121 -1.76 -1.49 1.84
C ILE A 121 -0.98 -1.73 0.55
N TYR A 122 -1.42 -1.08 -0.49
CA TYR A 122 -0.92 -1.24 -1.85
C TYR A 122 -0.04 -0.06 -2.23
N VAL A 123 1.27 -0.30 -2.34
CA VAL A 123 2.25 0.73 -2.72
C VAL A 123 2.39 0.76 -4.22
N ASN A 124 1.90 1.83 -4.82
CA ASN A 124 2.03 2.09 -6.25
C ASN A 124 3.16 3.10 -6.49
N ASN A 125 4.27 2.63 -7.03
CA ASN A 125 5.40 3.46 -7.45
C ASN A 125 5.67 3.37 -8.95
N ALA A 126 4.73 2.83 -9.71
CA ALA A 126 4.73 2.75 -11.17
C ALA A 126 5.97 2.05 -11.78
N ILE A 127 6.63 1.15 -11.02
CA ILE A 127 7.83 0.44 -11.50
C ILE A 127 8.18 -0.75 -10.61
N TYR A 128 8.83 -1.80 -11.15
CA TYR A 128 9.45 -2.84 -10.34
C TYR A 128 10.74 -2.30 -9.68
N GLY A 129 10.64 -1.91 -8.40
CA GLY A 129 11.73 -1.24 -7.70
C GLY A 129 12.92 -2.16 -7.37
N MET A 130 12.67 -3.34 -6.79
CA MET A 130 13.74 -4.21 -6.27
C MET A 130 14.61 -4.82 -7.37
N THR A 131 14.04 -5.15 -8.52
CA THR A 131 14.70 -5.90 -9.59
C THR A 131 15.41 -5.01 -10.61
N GLY A 132 15.37 -3.69 -10.45
CA GLY A 132 16.14 -2.74 -11.28
C GLY A 132 15.32 -1.97 -12.30
N GLY A 133 14.06 -1.66 -12.00
CA GLY A 133 13.29 -0.67 -12.75
C GLY A 133 12.61 -1.18 -14.01
N GLN A 134 12.13 -2.42 -14.03
CA GLN A 134 11.30 -2.92 -15.13
C GLN A 134 9.90 -2.26 -15.09
N MET A 135 9.26 -2.24 -16.24
CA MET A 135 7.89 -1.75 -16.40
C MET A 135 6.93 -2.60 -15.58
N ALA A 136 6.20 -1.98 -14.68
CA ALA A 136 5.11 -2.57 -13.89
C ALA A 136 3.76 -2.38 -14.60
N PRO A 137 2.70 -3.09 -14.19
CA PRO A 137 1.35 -2.87 -14.73
C PRO A 137 0.84 -1.42 -14.57
N THR A 138 1.32 -0.72 -13.56
CA THR A 138 0.96 0.67 -13.21
C THR A 138 1.88 1.73 -13.83
N THR A 139 2.96 1.35 -14.51
CA THR A 139 3.87 2.29 -15.19
C THR A 139 3.09 3.20 -16.14
N LEU A 140 3.32 4.51 -16.06
CA LEU A 140 2.57 5.49 -16.84
C LEU A 140 2.92 5.46 -18.32
N ILE A 141 2.00 5.89 -19.18
CA ILE A 141 2.30 6.09 -20.60
C ILE A 141 3.43 7.11 -20.75
N GLY A 142 4.43 6.79 -21.56
CA GLY A 142 5.64 7.61 -21.73
C GLY A 142 6.69 7.45 -20.64
N GLN A 143 6.37 6.87 -19.48
CA GLN A 143 7.35 6.63 -18.42
C GLN A 143 8.39 5.60 -18.86
N LYS A 144 9.68 5.96 -18.75
CA LYS A 144 10.81 5.09 -19.06
C LYS A 144 10.99 4.04 -17.97
N ALA A 145 11.34 2.84 -18.40
CA ALA A 145 11.70 1.72 -17.56
C ALA A 145 12.78 0.88 -18.24
N THR A 146 13.49 0.00 -17.55
CA THR A 146 14.54 -0.82 -18.14
C THR A 146 14.03 -1.73 -19.26
N THR A 147 12.77 -2.17 -19.16
CA THR A 147 12.09 -2.94 -20.22
C THR A 147 11.25 -2.08 -21.17
N ALA A 148 11.22 -0.76 -20.97
CA ALA A 148 10.57 0.22 -21.84
C ALA A 148 11.47 1.47 -21.97
N PRO A 149 12.64 1.40 -22.59
CA PRO A 149 13.63 2.48 -22.62
C PRO A 149 13.18 3.71 -23.40
N ARG A 150 12.21 3.56 -24.31
CA ARG A 150 11.57 4.65 -25.06
C ARG A 150 10.30 5.18 -24.39
N GLY A 151 9.98 4.65 -23.19
CA GLY A 151 8.74 4.91 -22.48
C GLY A 151 7.64 3.90 -22.82
N ARG A 152 6.74 3.65 -21.85
CA ARG A 152 5.58 2.76 -22.08
C ARG A 152 4.71 3.30 -23.19
N GLN A 153 4.33 2.43 -24.12
CA GLN A 153 3.36 2.72 -25.17
C GLN A 153 2.07 1.95 -24.88
N ALA A 154 0.91 2.59 -25.06
CA ALA A 154 -0.38 1.91 -24.88
C ALA A 154 -0.54 0.75 -25.89
N GLU A 155 -0.06 0.96 -27.12
CA GLU A 155 0.03 -0.11 -28.09
C GLU A 155 1.02 -1.19 -27.65
N GLY A 156 0.56 -2.40 -27.48
CA GLY A 156 1.35 -3.57 -27.04
C GLY A 156 1.50 -3.73 -25.53
N ALA A 157 1.58 -2.66 -24.75
CA ALA A 157 1.71 -2.72 -23.27
C ALA A 157 0.41 -2.40 -22.51
N GLY A 158 -0.59 -1.88 -23.20
CA GLY A 158 -1.86 -1.45 -22.60
C GLY A 158 -1.72 -0.22 -21.71
N GLU A 159 -2.84 0.25 -21.19
CA GLU A 159 -2.92 1.37 -20.23
C GLU A 159 -2.46 0.95 -18.83
N PRO A 160 -2.06 1.90 -17.96
CA PRO A 160 -1.79 1.62 -16.54
C PRO A 160 -3.03 1.03 -15.86
N ILE A 161 -2.86 -0.07 -15.11
CA ILE A 161 -3.99 -0.72 -14.43
C ILE A 161 -4.47 0.11 -13.25
N ALA A 162 -5.73 0.52 -13.26
CA ALA A 162 -6.43 1.18 -12.15
C ALA A 162 -7.05 0.12 -11.23
N VAL A 163 -6.27 -0.41 -10.29
CA VAL A 163 -6.64 -1.57 -9.46
C VAL A 163 -7.86 -1.28 -8.59
N LEU A 164 -7.92 -0.12 -7.95
CA LEU A 164 -9.02 0.20 -7.05
C LEU A 164 -10.35 0.31 -7.81
N GLU A 165 -10.34 0.92 -8.98
CA GLU A 165 -11.51 1.06 -9.84
C GLU A 165 -12.02 -0.31 -10.29
N MET A 166 -11.12 -1.23 -10.63
CA MET A 166 -11.46 -2.62 -10.97
C MET A 166 -12.10 -3.34 -9.78
N LEU A 167 -11.53 -3.20 -8.58
CA LEU A 167 -12.04 -3.84 -7.38
C LEU A 167 -13.31 -3.19 -6.83
N ALA A 168 -13.58 -1.92 -7.16
CA ALA A 168 -14.78 -1.21 -6.71
C ALA A 168 -16.08 -1.84 -7.22
N ALA A 169 -16.02 -2.52 -8.37
CA ALA A 169 -17.16 -3.26 -8.93
C ALA A 169 -17.55 -4.51 -8.11
N LEU A 170 -16.63 -5.01 -7.26
CA LEU A 170 -16.86 -6.22 -6.49
C LEU A 170 -17.69 -5.94 -5.24
N LYS A 171 -18.74 -6.71 -4.99
CA LYS A 171 -19.63 -6.53 -3.83
C LYS A 171 -18.96 -6.84 -2.49
N GLY A 172 -17.90 -7.64 -2.47
CA GLY A 172 -17.16 -7.99 -1.25
C GLY A 172 -16.25 -6.87 -0.74
N THR A 173 -15.90 -5.87 -1.58
CA THR A 173 -15.11 -4.72 -1.15
C THR A 173 -15.95 -3.74 -0.35
N ARG A 174 -15.45 -3.32 0.81
CA ARG A 174 -16.14 -2.37 1.71
C ARG A 174 -15.52 -0.99 1.69
N TYR A 175 -14.20 -0.93 1.58
CA TYR A 175 -13.51 0.36 1.57
C TYR A 175 -12.31 0.33 0.64
N LEU A 176 -12.26 1.30 -0.26
CA LEU A 176 -11.15 1.54 -1.19
C LEU A 176 -10.81 3.04 -1.19
N ALA A 177 -9.56 3.37 -0.94
CA ALA A 177 -9.09 4.75 -1.00
C ALA A 177 -7.70 4.83 -1.61
N ARG A 178 -7.40 5.94 -2.27
CA ARG A 178 -6.07 6.25 -2.81
C ARG A 178 -5.51 7.49 -2.16
N GLY A 179 -4.34 7.35 -1.56
CA GLY A 179 -3.55 8.43 -0.99
C GLY A 179 -2.19 8.56 -1.66
N ALA A 180 -1.37 9.49 -1.16
CA ALA A 180 0.01 9.68 -1.58
C ALA A 180 0.88 10.08 -0.39
N VAL A 181 2.21 9.92 -0.52
CA VAL A 181 3.17 10.31 0.52
C VAL A 181 4.17 11.37 0.07
N ASN A 182 3.81 12.14 -0.95
CA ASN A 182 4.65 13.18 -1.54
C ASN A 182 4.54 14.55 -0.84
N THR A 183 3.46 14.84 -0.09
CA THR A 183 3.30 16.09 0.64
C THR A 183 2.80 15.86 2.06
N PRO A 184 3.07 16.79 3.01
CA PRO A 184 2.53 16.67 4.37
C PRO A 184 0.99 16.61 4.43
N ALA A 185 0.30 17.26 3.50
CA ALA A 185 -1.15 17.21 3.40
C ALA A 185 -1.63 15.81 2.97
N ASN A 186 -1.01 15.26 1.93
CA ASN A 186 -1.31 13.93 1.42
C ASN A 186 -0.95 12.84 2.44
N ILE A 187 0.17 12.97 3.16
CA ILE A 187 0.57 12.06 4.24
C ILE A 187 -0.51 12.00 5.33
N ARG A 188 -1.02 13.16 5.77
CA ARG A 188 -2.12 13.20 6.76
C ARG A 188 -3.39 12.55 6.25
N LYS A 189 -3.75 12.81 4.99
CA LYS A 189 -4.93 12.22 4.34
C LYS A 189 -4.78 10.69 4.21
N THR A 190 -3.62 10.22 3.75
CA THR A 190 -3.29 8.79 3.64
C THR A 190 -3.38 8.10 4.99
N LYS A 191 -2.90 8.73 6.06
CA LYS A 191 -3.06 8.21 7.43
C LYS A 191 -4.53 8.04 7.81
N GLN A 192 -5.39 9.00 7.48
CA GLN A 192 -6.84 8.89 7.74
C GLN A 192 -7.46 7.72 6.98
N TYR A 193 -7.11 7.55 5.70
CA TYR A 193 -7.59 6.44 4.89
C TYR A 193 -7.15 5.07 5.43
N MET A 194 -5.88 4.92 5.79
CA MET A 194 -5.36 3.68 6.38
C MET A 194 -6.03 3.39 7.73
N LYS A 195 -6.18 4.40 8.58
CA LYS A 195 -6.84 4.23 9.88
C LYS A 195 -8.27 3.74 9.71
N ARG A 196 -9.05 4.36 8.81
CA ARG A 196 -10.41 3.94 8.47
C ARG A 196 -10.45 2.49 7.98
N ALA A 197 -9.52 2.08 7.11
CA ALA A 197 -9.43 0.71 6.63
C ALA A 197 -9.19 -0.29 7.76
N PHE A 198 -8.28 0.01 8.71
CA PHE A 198 -7.98 -0.83 9.85
C PHE A 198 -9.16 -0.93 10.83
N GLU A 199 -9.82 0.19 11.10
CA GLU A 199 -11.03 0.23 11.95
C GLU A 199 -12.16 -0.64 11.35
N LEU A 200 -12.40 -0.54 10.06
CA LEU A 200 -13.40 -1.38 9.36
C LEU A 200 -13.03 -2.86 9.39
N GLN A 201 -11.76 -3.20 9.22
CA GLN A 201 -11.31 -4.58 9.35
C GLN A 201 -11.54 -5.12 10.76
N LEU A 202 -11.13 -4.37 11.80
CA LEU A 202 -11.32 -4.76 13.20
C LEU A 202 -12.80 -4.89 13.54
N ALA A 203 -13.66 -4.10 12.92
CA ALA A 203 -15.12 -4.22 13.01
C ALA A 203 -15.70 -5.37 12.17
N GLY A 204 -14.87 -6.16 11.49
CA GLY A 204 -15.29 -7.33 10.72
C GLY A 204 -16.11 -7.02 9.46
N LYS A 205 -16.00 -5.82 8.88
CA LYS A 205 -16.86 -5.34 7.79
C LYS A 205 -16.57 -5.94 6.40
N GLY A 206 -15.40 -6.50 6.16
CA GLY A 206 -15.02 -7.12 4.88
C GLY A 206 -13.71 -6.59 4.31
N PHE A 207 -13.50 -6.75 3.00
CA PHE A 207 -12.24 -6.40 2.35
C PHE A 207 -12.04 -4.89 2.26
N THR A 208 -10.85 -4.44 2.68
CA THR A 208 -10.44 -3.03 2.58
C THR A 208 -9.08 -2.90 1.92
N MET A 209 -8.88 -1.84 1.13
CA MET A 209 -7.59 -1.56 0.50
C MET A 209 -7.32 -0.06 0.46
N VAL A 210 -6.06 0.30 0.74
CA VAL A 210 -5.57 1.66 0.53
C VAL A 210 -4.37 1.60 -0.41
N GLU A 211 -4.53 2.19 -1.59
CA GLU A 211 -3.43 2.44 -2.52
C GLU A 211 -2.69 3.70 -2.09
N VAL A 212 -1.35 3.63 -2.13
CA VAL A 212 -0.48 4.74 -1.78
C VAL A 212 0.48 5.03 -2.91
N LEU A 213 0.27 6.15 -3.59
CA LEU A 213 1.21 6.64 -4.58
C LEU A 213 2.50 7.05 -3.86
N SER A 214 3.61 6.49 -4.31
CA SER A 214 4.89 6.56 -3.61
C SER A 214 6.04 6.74 -4.58
N GLN A 215 6.98 7.61 -4.24
CA GLN A 215 8.17 7.86 -5.04
C GLN A 215 9.16 6.69 -5.01
N CYS A 216 9.80 6.45 -6.18
CA CYS A 216 10.91 5.51 -6.36
C CYS A 216 12.09 6.22 -7.08
N PRO A 217 12.83 7.14 -6.41
CA PRO A 217 13.81 8.01 -7.03
C PRO A 217 14.86 7.26 -7.83
N THR A 218 15.44 6.20 -7.26
CA THR A 218 16.53 5.42 -7.86
C THR A 218 16.15 4.83 -9.21
N ASN A 219 14.98 4.18 -9.30
CA ASN A 219 14.58 3.53 -10.56
C ASN A 219 13.91 4.50 -11.56
N TRP A 220 13.47 5.67 -11.09
CA TRP A 220 13.02 6.73 -12.00
C TRP A 220 14.18 7.58 -12.53
N GLY A 221 15.41 7.42 -11.97
CA GLY A 221 16.57 8.23 -12.32
C GLY A 221 16.41 9.70 -11.91
N MET A 222 15.71 9.96 -10.81
CA MET A 222 15.39 11.29 -10.29
C MET A 222 16.05 11.51 -8.92
N SER A 223 16.32 12.76 -8.58
CA SER A 223 16.63 13.14 -7.20
C SER A 223 15.43 12.90 -6.28
N PRO A 224 15.62 12.77 -4.95
CA PRO A 224 14.53 12.68 -4.01
C PRO A 224 13.49 13.80 -4.13
N ALA A 225 13.92 15.04 -4.36
CA ALA A 225 13.04 16.21 -4.51
C ALA A 225 12.18 16.11 -5.78
N GLU A 226 12.83 15.92 -6.94
CA GLU A 226 12.13 15.76 -8.23
C GLU A 226 11.11 14.60 -8.17
N SER A 227 11.45 13.50 -7.51
CA SER A 227 10.54 12.35 -7.41
C SER A 227 9.28 12.64 -6.57
N VAL A 228 9.39 13.51 -5.58
CA VAL A 228 8.23 13.99 -4.78
C VAL A 228 7.28 14.80 -5.65
N ASP A 229 7.82 15.72 -6.45
CA ASP A 229 7.03 16.56 -7.37
C ASP A 229 6.40 15.71 -8.47
N TRP A 230 7.15 14.77 -9.04
CA TRP A 230 6.67 13.85 -10.09
C TRP A 230 5.46 13.01 -9.67
N VAL A 231 5.36 12.59 -8.39
CA VAL A 231 4.15 11.92 -7.88
C VAL A 231 2.93 12.83 -8.05
N GLY A 232 3.06 14.11 -7.72
CA GLY A 232 1.97 15.08 -7.86
C GLY A 232 1.61 15.41 -9.32
N GLU A 233 2.63 15.62 -10.12
CA GLU A 233 2.50 16.13 -11.49
C GLU A 233 2.14 15.02 -12.50
N ALA A 234 2.69 13.82 -12.33
CA ALA A 234 2.52 12.73 -13.29
C ALA A 234 1.59 11.62 -12.79
N MET A 235 1.72 11.16 -11.53
CA MET A 235 0.94 10.02 -11.07
C MET A 235 -0.49 10.40 -10.66
N VAL A 236 -0.67 11.52 -9.93
CA VAL A 236 -2.00 11.93 -9.43
C VAL A 236 -3.01 12.18 -10.57
N PRO A 237 -2.65 12.76 -11.71
CA PRO A 237 -3.58 12.88 -12.85
C PRO A 237 -4.06 11.54 -13.41
N VAL A 238 -3.23 10.50 -13.37
CA VAL A 238 -3.57 9.14 -13.85
C VAL A 238 -4.30 8.34 -12.77
N PHE A 239 -3.91 8.53 -11.51
CA PHE A 239 -4.47 7.86 -10.34
C PHE A 239 -5.01 8.91 -9.34
N PRO A 240 -6.21 9.47 -9.57
CA PRO A 240 -6.77 10.54 -8.73
C PRO A 240 -6.91 10.11 -7.27
N LEU A 241 -6.49 11.01 -6.34
CA LEU A 241 -6.57 10.75 -4.90
C LEU A 241 -7.99 10.87 -4.38
N GLY A 242 -8.34 10.05 -3.39
CA GLY A 242 -9.64 10.11 -2.72
C GLY A 242 -10.16 8.77 -2.25
N VAL A 243 -11.37 8.79 -1.74
CA VAL A 243 -12.14 7.58 -1.42
C VAL A 243 -12.88 7.14 -2.68
N ILE A 244 -12.59 5.95 -3.17
CA ILE A 244 -13.22 5.35 -4.36
C ILE A 244 -14.49 4.60 -3.96
N LYS A 245 -14.47 3.93 -2.80
CA LYS A 245 -15.61 3.20 -2.27
C LYS A 245 -15.61 3.25 -0.73
N ASP A 246 -16.74 3.59 -0.11
CA ASP A 246 -17.00 3.43 1.33
C ASP A 246 -18.47 3.02 1.50
N GLU A 247 -18.72 1.72 1.63
CA GLU A 247 -20.08 1.18 1.80
C GLU A 247 -20.62 1.46 3.21
N GLU A 248 -19.76 1.75 4.17
CA GLU A 248 -20.13 2.03 5.56
C GLU A 248 -20.41 3.54 5.82
N ALA A 249 -20.06 4.42 4.89
CA ALA A 249 -20.41 5.83 4.97
C ALA A 249 -21.87 6.09 4.55
N LYS A 250 -22.53 5.11 3.91
CA LYS A 250 -23.91 5.19 3.42
C LYS A 250 -24.92 4.62 4.41
N ALA A 251 -24.45 4.08 5.53
CA ALA A 251 -25.28 3.56 6.61
C ALA A 251 -25.38 4.57 7.76
#